data_760a3fa30faa526d19102a4d4363fbd8
#
_entry.id   760a3fa30faa526d19102a4d4363fbd8
#
_cell.length_a   1.000
_cell.length_b   1.000
_cell.length_c   1.000
_cell.angle_alpha   90.00
_cell.angle_beta   90.00
_cell.angle_gamma   90.00
#
_symmetry.space_group_name_H-M   'P 1'
#
loop_
_entity.id
_entity.type
_entity.pdbx_description
1 polymer ?
#
loop_
_entity_poly.entity_id
_entity_poly.type
_entity_poly.pdbx_seq_one_letter_code
_entity_poly.pdbx_strand_id
1 'polypeptide(L)'
;MKELLLLTLLASSATVSAQEVDSVKTQHIKEVVVTAKNHVAIKDGVSYTPTPEERKSSSNYSALLARMMVAGLHVDEFTNKVETNWGKEVHFFINGFEASDWEVKTLRPKEVARVEFLQSPSEAKYKNYQAVVNFVLREYKYGGYVMAEANQSFGNYDSGDYDVAGKLKKGHMTYQAIVGAYYKNAHEIRGNKNITYNYNDASTLN
;
A
#
# COMPACT_ATOMS: atom_id res chain seq x y z
N MET A 1 -19.38 -14.33 -100.47
CA MET A 1 -20.73 -14.34 -99.94
C MET A 1 -20.76 -15.32 -98.78
N LYS A 2 -21.19 -14.86 -97.65
CA LYS A 2 -21.56 -15.54 -96.42
C LYS A 2 -20.35 -15.99 -95.55
N GLU A 3 -20.08 -15.14 -94.82
CA GLU A 3 -19.98 -14.98 -93.42
C GLU A 3 -20.23 -16.22 -92.56
N LEU A 4 -19.22 -16.70 -91.88
CA LEU A 4 -19.47 -17.53 -90.72
C LEU A 4 -18.65 -16.92 -89.52
N LEU A 5 -19.38 -16.20 -88.72
CA LEU A 5 -18.89 -15.58 -87.49
C LEU A 5 -18.71 -16.65 -86.49
N LEU A 6 -17.46 -16.97 -86.23
CA LEU A 6 -17.10 -17.91 -85.14
C LEU A 6 -16.95 -17.15 -83.86
N LEU A 7 -17.93 -17.30 -83.02
CA LEU A 7 -17.99 -16.71 -81.70
C LEU A 7 -17.09 -17.52 -80.76
N THR A 8 -15.86 -17.06 -80.57
CA THR A 8 -14.96 -17.66 -79.54
C THR A 8 -15.29 -17.08 -78.21
N LEU A 9 -15.95 -17.86 -77.38
CA LEU A 9 -16.25 -17.60 -76.02
C LEU A 9 -14.96 -17.85 -75.22
N LEU A 10 -14.22 -16.76 -74.85
CA LEU A 10 -13.15 -16.88 -73.96
C LEU A 10 -13.70 -17.07 -72.52
N ALA A 11 -13.64 -18.28 -72.07
CA ALA A 11 -13.80 -18.59 -70.64
C ALA A 11 -12.59 -18.13 -69.90
N SER A 12 -12.65 -16.94 -69.29
CA SER A 12 -11.68 -16.49 -68.33
C SER A 12 -11.92 -17.22 -67.00
N SER A 13 -11.10 -18.24 -66.75
CA SER A 13 -11.01 -18.90 -65.47
C SER A 13 -10.38 -17.94 -64.47
N ALA A 14 -11.18 -17.30 -63.62
CA ALA A 14 -10.72 -16.58 -62.46
C ALA A 14 -10.16 -17.58 -61.46
N THR A 15 -8.84 -17.66 -61.34
CA THR A 15 -8.18 -18.36 -60.26
C THR A 15 -8.39 -17.55 -58.98
N VAL A 16 -9.32 -18.03 -58.15
CA VAL A 16 -9.46 -17.55 -56.78
C VAL A 16 -8.24 -18.07 -56.04
N SER A 17 -7.24 -17.21 -55.82
CA SER A 17 -6.21 -17.47 -54.85
C SER A 17 -6.85 -17.47 -53.47
N ALA A 18 -7.00 -18.65 -52.91
CA ALA A 18 -7.28 -18.77 -51.49
C ALA A 18 -6.08 -18.16 -50.74
N GLN A 19 -6.27 -16.97 -50.15
CA GLN A 19 -5.36 -16.43 -49.17
C GLN A 19 -5.34 -17.41 -48.00
N GLU A 20 -4.19 -18.02 -47.83
CA GLU A 20 -3.88 -18.78 -46.63
C GLU A 20 -4.09 -17.83 -45.46
N VAL A 21 -5.12 -18.08 -44.66
CA VAL A 21 -5.35 -17.36 -43.42
C VAL A 21 -4.13 -17.64 -42.55
N ASP A 22 -3.31 -16.61 -42.44
CA ASP A 22 -2.15 -16.61 -41.57
C ASP A 22 -2.61 -17.14 -40.19
N SER A 23 -2.12 -18.31 -39.84
CA SER A 23 -2.48 -18.96 -38.59
C SER A 23 -2.13 -18.02 -37.49
N VAL A 24 -3.17 -17.42 -36.88
CA VAL A 24 -3.01 -16.64 -35.65
C VAL A 24 -2.19 -17.50 -34.69
N LYS A 25 -0.94 -17.12 -34.50
CA LYS A 25 -0.10 -17.70 -33.48
C LYS A 25 -0.87 -17.51 -32.18
N THR A 26 -1.53 -18.56 -31.76
CA THR A 26 -2.11 -18.63 -30.43
C THR A 26 -0.92 -18.50 -29.47
N GLN A 27 -0.65 -17.29 -29.00
CA GLN A 27 0.21 -17.13 -27.86
C GLN A 27 -0.49 -17.86 -26.73
N HIS A 28 0.06 -18.99 -26.35
CA HIS A 28 -0.24 -19.59 -25.07
C HIS A 28 0.12 -18.56 -24.02
N ILE A 29 -0.89 -17.78 -23.60
CA ILE A 29 -0.81 -17.03 -22.37
C ILE A 29 -0.55 -18.10 -21.33
N LYS A 30 0.67 -18.10 -20.78
CA LYS A 30 0.97 -18.95 -19.63
C LYS A 30 -0.16 -18.73 -18.67
N GLU A 31 -0.92 -19.78 -18.43
CA GLU A 31 -1.96 -19.78 -17.40
C GLU A 31 -1.35 -19.15 -16.15
N VAL A 32 -1.80 -17.96 -15.81
CA VAL A 32 -1.47 -17.35 -14.54
C VAL A 32 -2.20 -18.22 -13.54
N VAL A 33 -1.53 -19.26 -13.07
CA VAL A 33 -1.98 -20.00 -11.90
C VAL A 33 -2.02 -18.95 -10.79
N VAL A 34 -3.19 -18.37 -10.59
CA VAL A 34 -3.47 -17.58 -9.40
C VAL A 34 -3.37 -18.58 -8.26
N THR A 35 -2.16 -18.70 -7.75
CA THR A 35 -1.87 -19.60 -6.63
C THR A 35 -2.74 -19.12 -5.48
N ALA A 36 -3.70 -19.94 -5.17
CA ALA A 36 -4.78 -19.68 -4.26
C ALA A 36 -4.32 -19.07 -2.94
N LYS A 37 -5.00 -18.00 -2.58
CA LYS A 37 -5.27 -17.53 -1.22
C LYS A 37 -4.06 -17.31 -0.35
N ASN A 38 -3.36 -16.23 -0.60
CA ASN A 38 -2.48 -15.62 0.40
C ASN A 38 -3.27 -15.08 1.62
N HIS A 39 -4.56 -15.40 1.71
CA HIS A 39 -5.42 -14.98 2.81
C HIS A 39 -6.29 -16.13 3.31
N VAL A 40 -6.48 -16.20 4.61
CA VAL A 40 -7.28 -17.20 5.31
C VAL A 40 -8.20 -16.48 6.29
N ALA A 41 -9.49 -16.83 6.32
CA ALA A 41 -10.40 -16.33 7.32
C ALA A 41 -9.97 -16.84 8.71
N ILE A 42 -9.90 -15.93 9.66
CA ILE A 42 -9.64 -16.21 11.07
C ILE A 42 -10.78 -15.65 11.91
N LYS A 43 -10.77 -15.93 13.21
CA LYS A 43 -11.74 -15.34 14.12
C LYS A 43 -11.64 -13.82 14.06
N ASP A 44 -12.77 -13.16 13.86
CA ASP A 44 -12.92 -11.70 13.81
C ASP A 44 -12.15 -11.00 12.66
N GLY A 45 -11.67 -11.75 11.63
CA GLY A 45 -10.92 -11.10 10.55
C GLY A 45 -10.33 -12.03 9.52
N VAL A 46 -9.26 -11.55 8.89
CA VAL A 46 -8.55 -12.26 7.82
C VAL A 46 -7.05 -12.18 8.06
N SER A 47 -6.37 -13.32 7.90
CA SER A 47 -4.92 -13.43 7.93
C SER A 47 -4.38 -13.46 6.50
N TYR A 48 -3.44 -12.60 6.18
CA TYR A 48 -2.79 -12.44 4.89
C TYR A 48 -1.32 -12.87 4.99
N THR A 49 -0.87 -13.69 4.07
CA THR A 49 0.54 -14.11 3.99
C THR A 49 1.20 -13.39 2.81
N PRO A 50 2.10 -12.45 3.05
CA PRO A 50 2.77 -11.74 1.97
C PRO A 50 3.69 -12.67 1.16
N THR A 51 3.68 -12.51 -0.16
CA THR A 51 4.59 -13.22 -1.07
C THR A 51 6.04 -12.74 -0.90
N PRO A 52 7.03 -13.50 -1.38
CA PRO A 52 8.41 -13.05 -1.40
C PRO A 52 8.62 -11.74 -2.17
N GLU A 53 7.88 -11.57 -3.28
CA GLU A 53 7.92 -10.36 -4.13
C GLU A 53 7.36 -9.15 -3.39
N GLU A 54 6.20 -9.27 -2.74
CA GLU A 54 5.59 -8.21 -1.95
C GLU A 54 6.53 -7.75 -0.82
N ARG A 55 7.15 -8.69 -0.10
CA ARG A 55 8.14 -8.35 0.94
C ARG A 55 9.38 -7.66 0.39
N LYS A 56 9.86 -8.09 -0.79
CA LYS A 56 11.08 -7.55 -1.40
C LYS A 56 10.85 -6.16 -1.97
N SER A 57 9.68 -5.93 -2.58
CA SER A 57 9.34 -4.69 -3.26
C SER A 57 8.77 -3.61 -2.34
N SER A 58 8.40 -3.97 -1.11
CA SER A 58 7.89 -3.02 -0.13
C SER A 58 9.04 -2.35 0.63
N SER A 59 8.99 -1.02 0.73
CA SER A 59 9.97 -0.21 1.47
C SER A 59 9.69 -0.20 2.97
N ASN A 60 8.41 -0.18 3.34
CA ASN A 60 7.92 -0.06 4.71
C ASN A 60 6.63 -0.86 4.92
N TYR A 61 6.03 -0.75 6.11
CA TYR A 61 4.81 -1.46 6.50
C TYR A 61 3.59 -1.05 5.66
N SER A 62 3.44 0.25 5.35
CA SER A 62 2.30 0.76 4.59
C SER A 62 2.35 0.27 3.13
N ALA A 63 3.51 0.32 2.49
CA ALA A 63 3.74 -0.23 1.17
C ALA A 63 3.48 -1.75 1.13
N LEU A 64 3.80 -2.48 2.20
CA LEU A 64 3.47 -3.90 2.31
C LEU A 64 1.96 -4.12 2.34
N LEU A 65 1.23 -3.39 3.18
CA LEU A 65 -0.23 -3.49 3.28
C LEU A 65 -0.93 -3.13 1.96
N ALA A 66 -0.46 -2.08 1.28
CA ALA A 66 -1.00 -1.67 -0.02
C ALA A 66 -0.80 -2.75 -1.08
N ARG A 67 0.40 -3.35 -1.18
CA ARG A 67 0.70 -4.42 -2.14
C ARG A 67 -0.07 -5.69 -1.87
N MET A 68 -0.28 -6.03 -0.62
CA MET A 68 -1.10 -7.17 -0.20
C MET A 68 -2.59 -6.96 -0.47
N MET A 69 -3.02 -5.74 -0.83
CA MET A 69 -4.42 -5.38 -1.07
C MET A 69 -5.34 -5.89 0.05
N VAL A 70 -4.99 -5.58 1.30
CA VAL A 70 -5.75 -6.02 2.47
C VAL A 70 -7.16 -5.47 2.39
N ALA A 71 -8.13 -6.37 2.22
CA ALA A 71 -9.54 -5.99 2.07
C ALA A 71 -10.04 -5.26 3.32
N GLY A 72 -10.67 -4.09 3.12
CA GLY A 72 -11.18 -3.27 4.21
C GLY A 72 -10.21 -2.20 4.71
N LEU A 73 -8.98 -2.15 4.20
CA LEU A 73 -8.01 -1.08 4.49
C LEU A 73 -7.87 -0.12 3.30
N HIS A 74 -7.78 1.14 3.64
CA HIS A 74 -7.30 2.20 2.77
C HIS A 74 -5.89 2.60 3.19
N VAL A 75 -4.93 2.52 2.29
CA VAL A 75 -3.52 2.79 2.55
C VAL A 75 -3.03 3.90 1.65
N ASP A 76 -2.58 4.98 2.24
CA ASP A 76 -1.86 6.05 1.56
C ASP A 76 -0.35 5.82 1.75
N GLU A 77 0.31 5.32 0.72
CA GLU A 77 1.76 5.06 0.75
C GLU A 77 2.60 6.34 0.84
N PHE A 78 2.03 7.48 0.47
CA PHE A 78 2.73 8.76 0.46
C PHE A 78 2.89 9.33 1.87
N THR A 79 1.80 9.28 2.63
CA THR A 79 1.74 9.77 4.02
C THR A 79 1.95 8.67 5.04
N ASN A 80 2.07 7.41 4.61
CA ASN A 80 2.06 6.22 5.45
C ASN A 80 0.81 6.09 6.32
N LYS A 81 -0.28 6.75 5.93
CA LYS A 81 -1.56 6.68 6.64
C LYS A 81 -2.29 5.41 6.28
N VAL A 82 -2.75 4.70 7.30
CA VAL A 82 -3.57 3.50 7.15
C VAL A 82 -4.86 3.69 7.93
N GLU A 83 -5.96 3.53 7.25
CA GLU A 83 -7.30 3.62 7.84
C GLU A 83 -8.21 2.55 7.24
N THR A 84 -9.35 2.32 7.84
CA THR A 84 -10.35 1.43 7.24
C THR A 84 -11.04 2.15 6.07
N ASN A 85 -11.63 1.38 5.14
CA ASN A 85 -12.38 1.95 4.01
C ASN A 85 -13.58 2.84 4.44
N TRP A 86 -14.00 2.73 5.69
CA TRP A 86 -15.05 3.59 6.28
C TRP A 86 -14.50 4.68 7.20
N GLY A 87 -13.19 4.99 7.07
CA GLY A 87 -12.55 6.12 7.74
C GLY A 87 -12.31 5.94 9.24
N LYS A 88 -12.26 4.71 9.74
CA LYS A 88 -11.89 4.44 11.14
C LYS A 88 -10.39 4.24 11.26
N GLU A 89 -9.87 4.71 12.39
CA GLU A 89 -8.48 4.53 12.77
C GLU A 89 -8.14 3.04 12.95
N VAL A 90 -6.93 2.69 12.55
CA VAL A 90 -6.37 1.35 12.67
C VAL A 90 -5.30 1.35 13.73
N HIS A 91 -5.39 0.41 14.66
CA HIS A 91 -4.37 0.21 15.69
C HIS A 91 -3.44 -0.93 15.29
N PHE A 92 -2.16 -0.71 15.50
CA PHE A 92 -1.12 -1.65 15.09
C PHE A 92 -0.64 -2.50 16.26
N PHE A 93 -0.43 -3.76 15.98
CA PHE A 93 0.11 -4.74 16.90
C PHE A 93 1.26 -5.50 16.24
N ILE A 94 2.24 -5.90 17.03
CA ILE A 94 3.34 -6.77 16.62
C ILE A 94 3.36 -7.99 17.52
N ASN A 95 3.17 -9.17 16.93
CA ASN A 95 3.07 -10.45 17.66
C ASN A 95 2.01 -10.43 18.78
N GLY A 96 0.93 -9.69 18.58
CA GLY A 96 -0.19 -9.59 19.53
C GLY A 96 0.03 -8.60 20.68
N PHE A 97 1.11 -7.81 20.67
CA PHE A 97 1.35 -6.69 21.58
C PHE A 97 1.13 -5.38 20.84
N GLU A 98 0.52 -4.41 21.50
CA GLU A 98 0.32 -3.09 20.94
C GLU A 98 1.67 -2.47 20.58
N ALA A 99 1.77 -1.97 19.36
CA ALA A 99 2.99 -1.40 18.83
C ALA A 99 2.91 0.13 18.85
N SER A 100 3.97 0.76 19.29
CA SER A 100 4.15 2.20 19.14
C SER A 100 4.34 2.57 17.66
N ASP A 101 4.07 3.84 17.31
CA ASP A 101 4.28 4.35 15.95
C ASP A 101 5.70 4.08 15.44
N TRP A 102 6.68 4.17 16.32
CA TRP A 102 8.08 3.89 16.02
C TRP A 102 8.32 2.42 15.69
N GLU A 103 7.77 1.51 16.46
CA GLU A 103 7.91 0.07 16.19
C GLU A 103 7.32 -0.28 14.85
N VAL A 104 6.20 0.33 14.49
CA VAL A 104 5.56 0.12 13.18
C VAL A 104 6.38 0.74 12.06
N LYS A 105 6.87 1.97 12.23
CA LYS A 105 7.73 2.64 11.24
C LYS A 105 9.04 1.88 10.97
N THR A 106 9.61 1.29 12.02
CA THR A 106 10.85 0.53 11.92
C THR A 106 10.65 -0.93 11.48
N LEU A 107 9.39 -1.35 11.29
CA LEU A 107 9.06 -2.70 10.86
C LEU A 107 9.53 -2.96 9.42
N ARG A 108 10.37 -3.96 9.25
CA ARG A 108 10.86 -4.36 7.92
C ARG A 108 9.91 -5.38 7.30
N PRO A 109 9.43 -5.14 6.06
CA PRO A 109 8.56 -6.08 5.35
C PRO A 109 9.10 -7.50 5.28
N LYS A 110 10.42 -7.67 5.19
CA LYS A 110 11.09 -8.97 5.16
C LYS A 110 10.93 -9.80 6.43
N GLU A 111 10.67 -9.14 7.57
CA GLU A 111 10.45 -9.80 8.86
C GLU A 111 9.02 -10.29 9.04
N VAL A 112 8.08 -9.80 8.23
CA VAL A 112 6.66 -10.14 8.35
C VAL A 112 6.40 -11.55 7.82
N ALA A 113 5.90 -12.43 8.67
CA ALA A 113 5.42 -13.75 8.30
C ALA A 113 4.01 -13.67 7.73
N ARG A 114 3.12 -12.99 8.46
CA ARG A 114 1.73 -12.75 8.06
C ARG A 114 1.20 -11.47 8.68
N VAL A 115 0.13 -10.95 8.14
CA VAL A 115 -0.62 -9.80 8.63
C VAL A 115 -2.04 -10.26 8.96
N GLU A 116 -2.49 -9.98 10.15
CA GLU A 116 -3.87 -10.27 10.57
C GLU A 116 -4.63 -8.96 10.65
N PHE A 117 -5.68 -8.83 9.84
CA PHE A 117 -6.59 -7.69 9.91
C PHE A 117 -7.86 -8.12 10.62
N LEU A 118 -8.14 -7.50 11.75
CA LEU A 118 -9.27 -7.81 12.62
C LEU A 118 -10.25 -6.64 12.63
N GLN A 119 -11.54 -6.95 12.55
CA GLN A 119 -12.62 -5.97 12.58
C GLN A 119 -13.49 -6.23 13.79
N SER A 120 -13.60 -5.23 14.67
CA SER A 120 -14.33 -5.34 15.93
C SER A 120 -13.98 -6.61 16.72
N PRO A 121 -12.68 -6.82 17.00
CA PRO A 121 -12.22 -8.08 17.57
C PRO A 121 -12.80 -8.35 18.95
N SER A 122 -13.15 -9.62 19.20
CA SER A 122 -13.75 -10.07 20.45
C SER A 122 -12.72 -10.44 21.53
N GLU A 123 -11.46 -10.62 21.18
CA GLU A 123 -10.41 -10.96 22.13
C GLU A 123 -10.12 -9.81 23.12
N ALA A 124 -9.92 -10.15 24.39
CA ALA A 124 -9.75 -9.17 25.47
C ALA A 124 -8.62 -8.14 25.20
N LYS A 125 -7.53 -8.58 24.59
CA LYS A 125 -6.38 -7.71 24.28
C LYS A 125 -6.67 -6.66 23.20
N TYR A 126 -7.72 -6.88 22.37
CA TYR A 126 -8.11 -5.99 21.27
C TYR A 126 -9.47 -5.30 21.51
N LYS A 127 -10.12 -5.58 22.64
CA LYS A 127 -11.54 -5.22 22.91
C LYS A 127 -11.85 -3.74 22.75
N ASN A 128 -10.88 -2.87 22.94
CA ASN A 128 -11.08 -1.43 22.87
C ASN A 128 -10.91 -0.84 21.45
N TYR A 129 -10.53 -1.67 20.49
CA TYR A 129 -10.19 -1.23 19.14
C TYR A 129 -11.22 -1.73 18.11
N GLN A 130 -11.61 -0.84 17.19
CA GLN A 130 -12.57 -1.18 16.13
C GLN A 130 -11.89 -1.88 14.94
N ALA A 131 -10.63 -1.53 14.69
CA ALA A 131 -9.84 -2.13 13.64
C ALA A 131 -8.40 -2.33 14.11
N VAL A 132 -7.89 -3.53 13.91
CA VAL A 132 -6.54 -3.92 14.34
C VAL A 132 -5.80 -4.55 13.18
N VAL A 133 -4.56 -4.12 12.98
CA VAL A 133 -3.59 -4.79 12.12
C VAL A 133 -2.49 -5.36 12.99
N ASN A 134 -2.40 -6.69 13.06
CA ASN A 134 -1.38 -7.39 13.79
C ASN A 134 -0.32 -7.98 12.84
N PHE A 135 0.89 -7.47 12.92
CA PHE A 135 2.03 -8.02 12.19
C PHE A 135 2.64 -9.18 12.97
N VAL A 136 2.49 -10.38 12.45
CA VAL A 136 3.16 -11.54 13.01
C VAL A 136 4.51 -11.70 12.33
N LEU A 137 5.57 -11.62 13.13
CA LEU A 137 6.94 -11.66 12.62
C LEU A 137 7.46 -13.09 12.47
N ARG A 138 8.40 -13.25 11.56
CA ARG A 138 9.17 -14.48 11.43
C ARG A 138 10.09 -14.65 12.64
N GLU A 139 10.15 -15.87 13.12
CA GLU A 139 11.13 -16.19 14.15
C GLU A 139 12.53 -16.37 13.54
N TYR A 140 13.48 -15.65 14.08
CA TYR A 140 14.90 -15.85 13.79
C TYR A 140 15.71 -15.79 15.09
N LYS A 141 16.77 -16.57 15.15
CA LYS A 141 17.58 -16.68 16.37
C LYS A 141 18.57 -15.51 16.54
N TYR A 142 19.10 -15.03 15.42
CA TYR A 142 20.10 -13.96 15.40
C TYR A 142 19.84 -13.03 14.22
N GLY A 143 20.05 -11.76 14.43
CA GLY A 143 19.96 -10.77 13.38
C GLY A 143 19.69 -9.39 13.95
N GLY A 144 19.85 -8.39 13.12
CA GLY A 144 19.56 -7.02 13.49
C GLY A 144 19.67 -6.09 12.30
N TYR A 145 19.34 -4.84 12.53
CA TYR A 145 19.48 -3.78 11.55
C TYR A 145 19.61 -2.43 12.24
N VAL A 146 20.10 -1.48 11.50
CA VAL A 146 20.06 -0.06 11.84
C VAL A 146 19.31 0.63 10.71
N MET A 147 18.43 1.53 11.04
CA MET A 147 17.69 2.39 10.13
C MET A 147 17.94 3.84 10.53
N ALA A 148 18.10 4.70 9.55
CA ALA A 148 18.17 6.12 9.73
C ALA A 148 17.14 6.80 8.82
N GLU A 149 16.42 7.76 9.36
CA GLU A 149 15.47 8.60 8.63
C GLU A 149 15.87 10.05 8.84
N ALA A 150 15.82 10.84 7.75
CA ALA A 150 16.10 12.25 7.79
C ALA A 150 15.06 12.97 6.95
N ASN A 151 14.27 13.82 7.56
CA ASN A 151 13.30 14.68 6.92
C ASN A 151 13.71 16.14 7.11
N GLN A 152 13.81 16.86 6.00
CA GLN A 152 14.17 18.28 6.01
C GLN A 152 13.13 19.07 5.23
N SER A 153 12.55 20.08 5.86
CA SER A 153 11.65 21.03 5.23
C SER A 153 12.36 22.38 5.09
N PHE A 154 12.23 22.97 3.92
CA PHE A 154 12.76 24.28 3.57
C PHE A 154 11.61 25.23 3.26
N GLY A 155 11.78 26.52 3.58
CA GLY A 155 10.78 27.56 3.26
C GLY A 155 10.53 28.49 4.42
N ASN A 156 9.28 28.92 4.59
CA ASN A 156 8.90 29.79 5.71
C ASN A 156 9.07 29.13 7.09
N TYR A 157 9.18 27.82 7.10
CA TYR A 157 9.54 26.99 8.25
C TYR A 157 10.73 26.15 7.86
N ASP A 158 11.85 26.41 8.49
CA ASP A 158 13.01 25.55 8.39
C ASP A 158 12.94 24.55 9.55
N SER A 159 12.71 23.29 9.22
CA SER A 159 12.57 22.23 10.23
C SER A 159 13.23 20.95 9.75
N GLY A 160 13.85 20.24 10.66
CA GLY A 160 14.43 18.94 10.42
C GLY A 160 14.06 17.95 11.50
N ASP A 161 13.87 16.71 11.09
CA ASP A 161 13.57 15.56 11.93
C ASP A 161 14.51 14.42 11.51
N TYR A 162 15.33 13.97 12.44
CA TYR A 162 16.39 13.00 12.19
C TYR A 162 16.30 11.89 13.21
N ASP A 163 16.12 10.67 12.75
CA ASP A 163 15.93 9.51 13.59
C ASP A 163 16.88 8.38 13.22
N VAL A 164 17.40 7.71 14.22
CA VAL A 164 18.18 6.48 14.09
C VAL A 164 17.57 5.42 15.00
N ALA A 165 17.19 4.30 14.41
CA ALA A 165 16.69 3.15 15.13
C ALA A 165 17.57 1.93 14.90
N GLY A 166 17.87 1.19 15.95
CA GLY A 166 18.59 -0.06 15.91
C GLY A 166 17.83 -1.19 16.58
N LYS A 167 17.84 -2.36 15.99
CA LYS A 167 17.25 -3.58 16.54
C LYS A 167 18.23 -4.73 16.42
N LEU A 168 18.43 -5.45 17.51
CA LEU A 168 19.27 -6.63 17.58
C LEU A 168 18.52 -7.75 18.28
N LYS A 169 18.42 -8.91 17.65
CA LYS A 169 17.89 -10.14 18.24
C LYS A 169 19.02 -11.12 18.50
N LYS A 170 19.08 -11.64 19.71
CA LYS A 170 20.01 -12.69 20.12
C LYS A 170 19.26 -13.73 20.96
N GLY A 171 19.02 -14.91 20.37
CA GLY A 171 18.21 -15.97 20.99
C GLY A 171 16.77 -15.51 21.24
N HIS A 172 16.35 -15.52 22.50
CA HIS A 172 15.01 -15.10 22.91
C HIS A 172 14.91 -13.59 23.20
N MET A 173 16.03 -12.87 23.25
CA MET A 173 16.07 -11.46 23.60
C MET A 173 16.09 -10.59 22.34
N THR A 174 15.33 -9.51 22.38
CA THR A 174 15.36 -8.45 21.37
C THR A 174 15.70 -7.15 22.06
N TYR A 175 16.73 -6.48 21.55
CA TYR A 175 17.15 -5.16 21.99
C TYR A 175 16.77 -4.17 20.90
N GLN A 176 16.18 -3.06 21.32
CA GLN A 176 15.83 -1.97 20.41
C GLN A 176 16.25 -0.65 21.06
N ALA A 177 16.84 0.21 20.26
CA ALA A 177 17.19 1.55 20.65
C ALA A 177 16.78 2.53 19.54
N ILE A 178 16.24 3.66 19.96
CA ILE A 178 15.80 4.73 19.08
C ILE A 178 16.38 6.03 19.64
N VAL A 179 16.99 6.81 18.76
CA VAL A 179 17.50 8.16 19.07
C VAL A 179 17.01 9.09 17.97
N GLY A 180 16.32 10.15 18.37
CA GLY A 180 15.81 11.16 17.46
C GLY A 180 16.24 12.56 17.89
N ALA A 181 16.38 13.44 16.93
CA ALA A 181 16.59 14.86 17.12
C ALA A 181 15.73 15.64 16.14
N TYR A 182 15.06 16.67 16.64
CA TYR A 182 14.30 17.57 15.79
C TYR A 182 14.66 19.01 16.06
N TYR A 183 14.55 19.84 15.06
CA TYR A 183 14.57 21.28 15.22
C TYR A 183 13.46 21.92 14.40
N LYS A 184 12.98 23.06 14.85
CA LYS A 184 12.01 23.88 14.14
C LYS A 184 12.41 25.33 14.31
N ASN A 185 12.71 25.98 13.20
CA ASN A 185 12.98 27.39 13.14
C ASN A 185 11.85 28.08 12.38
N ALA A 186 11.06 28.87 13.08
CA ALA A 186 9.95 29.64 12.51
C ALA A 186 10.38 31.11 12.46
N HIS A 187 10.74 31.59 11.29
CA HIS A 187 10.92 33.02 11.09
C HIS A 187 9.56 33.70 11.14
N GLU A 188 9.42 34.64 12.07
CA GLU A 188 8.29 35.54 12.32
C GLU A 188 7.04 35.34 11.47
N ILE A 189 6.11 34.47 11.92
CA ILE A 189 4.80 34.39 11.30
C ILE A 189 3.90 35.38 12.02
N ARG A 190 3.76 36.56 11.45
CA ARG A 190 2.76 37.55 11.83
C ARG A 190 1.50 37.30 11.04
N GLY A 191 0.55 36.57 11.60
CA GLY A 191 -0.79 36.49 11.07
C GLY A 191 -1.64 37.66 11.58
N ASN A 192 -1.92 38.62 10.72
CA ASN A 192 -2.94 39.62 10.99
C ASN A 192 -4.29 39.06 10.53
N LYS A 193 -5.18 38.80 11.48
CA LYS A 193 -6.57 38.42 11.19
C LYS A 193 -7.46 39.64 11.34
N ASN A 194 -7.84 40.27 10.24
CA ASN A 194 -8.84 41.33 10.23
C ASN A 194 -10.22 40.68 10.05
N ILE A 195 -11.05 40.80 11.06
CA ILE A 195 -12.45 40.35 11.00
C ILE A 195 -13.33 41.58 10.88
N THR A 196 -13.98 41.75 9.73
CA THR A 196 -14.99 42.81 9.52
C THR A 196 -16.36 42.18 9.67
N TYR A 197 -17.11 42.64 10.66
CA TYR A 197 -18.49 42.25 10.84
C TYR A 197 -19.38 43.26 10.10
N ASN A 198 -20.04 42.82 9.06
CA ASN A 198 -21.05 43.62 8.36
C ASN A 198 -22.42 43.26 8.92
N TYR A 199 -23.03 44.19 9.63
CA TYR A 199 -24.41 44.07 10.10
C TYR A 199 -25.34 44.73 9.08
N ASN A 200 -26.28 43.96 8.55
CA ASN A 200 -27.27 44.47 7.58
C ASN A 200 -28.34 45.38 8.20
N ASP A 201 -28.35 45.51 9.51
CA ASP A 201 -29.33 46.29 10.21
C ASP A 201 -28.67 47.22 11.23
N ALA A 202 -28.55 48.48 10.86
CA ALA A 202 -28.01 49.54 11.72
C ALA A 202 -29.02 50.05 12.76
N SER A 203 -30.20 49.47 12.85
CA SER A 203 -31.32 50.00 13.64
C SER A 203 -31.47 49.45 15.05
N THR A 204 -30.58 48.53 15.49
CA THR A 204 -30.76 47.83 16.77
C THR A 204 -29.66 48.01 17.79
N LEU A 205 -28.78 48.99 17.65
CA LEU A 205 -27.83 49.34 18.70
C LEU A 205 -28.06 50.76 19.20
N ASN A 206 -29.06 50.90 20.08
CA ASN A 206 -29.17 51.96 21.07
C ASN A 206 -28.84 51.40 22.45
#